data_1ea8cea416caa59839b69b683ea11cdc
#
_entry.id   1ea8cea416caa59839b69b683ea11cdc
#
_cell.length_a   1.000
_cell.length_b   1.000
_cell.length_c   1.000
_cell.angle_alpha   90.00
_cell.angle_beta   90.00
_cell.angle_gamma   90.00
#
_symmetry.space_group_name_H-M   'P 1'
#
loop_
_entity.id
_entity.type
_entity.pdbx_description
1 polymer ?
#
loop_
_entity_poly.entity_id
_entity_poly.type
_entity_poly.pdbx_seq_one_letter_code
_entity_poly.pdbx_strand_id
1 'polypeptide(L)'
;MMEYLYDTHFHLDLHKDRWGVIREIEESKIYTIAVTNLPDLYRKESAEIASRFIRFSLGFHPELIHQYKNQIPLMWELLPETRYIGEVGLDFVDKTHKAEQLSFFSELIERSR
;
A
#
# COMPACT_ATOMS: atom_id res chain seq x y z
N MET A 1 26.44 -12.06 -15.92
CA MET A 1 25.84 -11.73 -14.62
C MET A 1 24.53 -10.98 -14.86
N MET A 2 23.46 -11.44 -14.24
CA MET A 2 22.15 -10.83 -14.42
C MET A 2 21.89 -9.82 -13.30
N GLU A 3 21.65 -8.58 -13.67
CA GLU A 3 21.29 -7.54 -12.73
C GLU A 3 19.78 -7.42 -12.67
N TYR A 4 19.22 -7.28 -11.48
CA TYR A 4 17.79 -7.06 -11.26
C TYR A 4 17.55 -5.62 -10.82
N LEU A 5 16.47 -5.05 -11.33
CA LEU A 5 16.00 -3.77 -10.87
C LEU A 5 14.91 -3.94 -9.81
N TYR A 6 14.84 -2.98 -8.92
CA TYR A 6 13.86 -2.98 -7.83
C TYR A 6 13.13 -1.64 -7.82
N ASP A 7 11.82 -1.68 -7.80
CA ASP A 7 10.98 -0.50 -7.60
C ASP A 7 10.21 -0.70 -6.31
N THR A 8 10.55 0.05 -5.28
CA THR A 8 9.98 -0.14 -3.94
C THR A 8 8.80 0.77 -3.64
N HIS A 9 8.38 1.59 -4.60
CA HIS A 9 7.24 2.48 -4.41
C HIS A 9 6.54 2.71 -5.75
N PHE A 10 5.64 1.82 -6.11
CA PHE A 10 4.93 1.86 -7.37
C PHE A 10 3.42 1.84 -7.15
N HIS A 11 2.70 2.75 -7.80
CA HIS A 11 1.24 2.85 -7.70
C HIS A 11 0.58 2.11 -8.84
N LEU A 12 0.46 0.81 -8.72
CA LEU A 12 -0.18 -0.03 -9.74
C LEU A 12 -1.65 0.33 -9.94
N ASP A 13 -2.34 0.67 -8.86
CA ASP A 13 -3.75 1.02 -8.85
C ASP A 13 -4.10 2.29 -9.63
N LEU A 14 -3.11 3.15 -9.91
CA LEU A 14 -3.31 4.38 -10.66
C LEU A 14 -3.21 4.21 -12.17
N HIS A 15 -2.82 3.03 -12.65
CA HIS A 15 -2.70 2.76 -14.07
C HIS A 15 -3.99 2.21 -14.65
N LYS A 16 -4.44 2.76 -15.77
CA LYS A 16 -5.68 2.32 -16.43
C LYS A 16 -5.55 0.90 -16.98
N ASP A 17 -4.40 0.58 -17.57
CA ASP A 17 -4.12 -0.74 -18.10
C ASP A 17 -3.25 -1.53 -17.12
N ARG A 18 -3.84 -1.91 -16.00
CA ARG A 18 -3.13 -2.66 -14.95
C ARG A 18 -2.45 -3.92 -15.48
N TRP A 19 -3.18 -4.68 -16.28
CA TRP A 19 -2.69 -5.96 -16.78
C TRP A 19 -1.53 -5.79 -17.76
N GLY A 20 -1.57 -4.74 -18.58
CA GLY A 20 -0.46 -4.39 -19.46
C GLY A 20 0.78 -3.98 -18.70
N VAL A 21 0.61 -3.19 -17.65
CA VAL A 21 1.72 -2.78 -16.78
C VAL A 21 2.32 -3.98 -16.05
N ILE A 22 1.50 -4.87 -15.52
CA ILE A 22 1.97 -6.12 -14.88
C ILE A 22 2.81 -6.93 -15.84
N ARG A 23 2.36 -7.05 -17.09
CA ARG A 23 3.08 -7.78 -18.10
C ARG A 23 4.45 -7.16 -18.40
N GLU A 24 4.51 -5.82 -18.49
CA GLU A 24 5.79 -5.12 -18.67
C GLU A 24 6.74 -5.36 -17.49
N ILE A 25 6.24 -5.32 -16.28
CA ILE A 25 7.03 -5.58 -15.07
C ILE A 25 7.61 -6.99 -15.12
N GLU A 26 6.79 -7.97 -15.49
CA GLU A 26 7.21 -9.37 -15.58
C GLU A 26 8.24 -9.58 -16.68
N GLU A 27 8.01 -9.00 -17.85
CA GLU A 27 8.93 -9.11 -18.99
C GLU A 27 10.27 -8.42 -18.70
N SER A 28 10.23 -7.28 -18.02
CA SER A 28 11.42 -6.52 -17.63
C SER A 28 12.09 -7.08 -16.37
N LYS A 29 11.46 -8.01 -15.69
CA LYS A 29 11.97 -8.63 -14.45
C LYS A 29 12.32 -7.60 -13.38
N ILE A 30 11.42 -6.63 -13.18
CA ILE A 30 11.57 -5.61 -12.15
C ILE A 30 10.84 -6.07 -10.89
N TYR A 31 11.58 -6.31 -9.81
CA TYR A 31 10.97 -6.64 -8.52
C TYR A 31 10.31 -5.38 -7.96
N THR A 32 9.00 -5.44 -7.79
CA THR A 32 8.17 -4.26 -7.54
C THR A 32 7.38 -4.42 -6.26
N ILE A 33 7.39 -3.38 -5.41
CA ILE A 33 6.46 -3.27 -4.30
C ILE A 33 5.37 -2.29 -4.73
N ALA A 34 4.16 -2.81 -4.90
CA ALA A 34 2.98 -2.02 -5.24
C ALA A 34 2.38 -1.50 -3.95
N VAL A 35 2.49 -0.19 -3.73
CA VAL A 35 1.93 0.46 -2.55
C VAL A 35 0.44 0.69 -2.73
N THR A 36 -0.31 0.69 -1.65
CA THR A 36 -1.73 0.94 -1.67
C THR A 36 -2.09 2.07 -0.72
N ASN A 37 -3.15 2.80 -1.05
CA ASN A 37 -3.60 3.94 -0.29
C ASN A 37 -4.77 3.64 0.65
N LEU A 38 -5.41 2.48 0.47
CA LEU A 38 -6.54 2.03 1.30
C LEU A 38 -6.44 0.53 1.57
N PRO A 39 -6.83 0.10 2.78
CA PRO A 39 -6.81 -1.33 3.12
C PRO A 39 -7.63 -2.22 2.19
N ASP A 40 -8.79 -1.77 1.72
CA ASP A 40 -9.61 -2.59 0.83
C ASP A 40 -8.99 -2.75 -0.56
N LEU A 41 -8.23 -1.76 -1.02
CA LEU A 41 -7.48 -1.89 -2.27
C LEU A 41 -6.38 -2.94 -2.14
N TYR A 42 -5.67 -2.95 -1.01
CA TYR A 42 -4.70 -3.99 -0.73
C TYR A 42 -5.34 -5.38 -0.78
N ARG A 43 -6.45 -5.55 -0.08
CA ARG A 43 -7.14 -6.84 -0.03
C ARG A 43 -7.57 -7.30 -1.42
N LYS A 44 -8.17 -6.40 -2.18
CA LYS A 44 -8.64 -6.70 -3.53
C LYS A 44 -7.51 -7.04 -4.48
N GLU A 45 -6.51 -6.19 -4.57
CA GLU A 45 -5.41 -6.37 -5.52
C GLU A 45 -4.53 -7.56 -5.18
N SER A 46 -4.21 -7.75 -3.90
CA SER A 46 -3.40 -8.89 -3.49
C SER A 46 -4.09 -10.23 -3.72
N ALA A 47 -5.43 -10.23 -3.74
CA ALA A 47 -6.21 -11.44 -4.05
C ALA A 47 -6.32 -11.69 -5.55
N GLU A 48 -6.39 -10.62 -6.36
CA GLU A 48 -6.58 -10.73 -7.81
C GLU A 48 -5.29 -10.97 -8.59
N ILE A 49 -4.17 -10.45 -8.07
CA ILE A 49 -2.92 -10.40 -8.81
C ILE A 49 -1.89 -11.30 -8.13
N ALA A 50 -1.45 -12.32 -8.84
CA ALA A 50 -0.36 -13.17 -8.41
C ALA A 50 0.78 -13.03 -9.42
N SER A 51 1.90 -12.44 -8.99
CA SER A 51 3.07 -12.27 -9.83
C SER A 51 4.33 -12.53 -9.01
N ARG A 52 5.28 -13.22 -9.61
CA ARG A 52 6.59 -13.44 -9.01
C ARG A 52 7.32 -12.12 -8.72
N PHE A 53 7.05 -11.08 -9.51
CA PHE A 53 7.78 -9.83 -9.44
C PHE A 53 7.06 -8.73 -8.66
N ILE A 54 5.82 -8.97 -8.23
CA ILE A 54 5.02 -7.94 -7.55
C ILE A 54 4.64 -8.41 -6.16
N ARG A 55 4.93 -7.59 -5.17
CA ARG A 55 4.45 -7.72 -3.80
C ARG A 55 3.64 -6.50 -3.44
N PHE A 56 2.56 -6.69 -2.72
CA PHE A 56 1.70 -5.58 -2.31
C PHE A 56 2.05 -5.17 -0.89
N SER A 57 2.09 -3.85 -0.66
CA SER A 57 2.21 -3.32 0.68
C SER A 57 0.86 -2.80 1.15
N LEU A 58 0.53 -3.11 2.40
CA LEU A 58 -0.70 -2.66 3.03
C LEU A 58 -0.57 -1.19 3.41
N GLY A 59 -1.45 -0.35 2.90
CA GLY A 59 -1.37 1.07 3.13
C GLY A 59 -2.68 1.71 3.55
N PHE A 60 -2.53 2.90 4.10
CA PHE A 60 -3.62 3.80 4.39
C PHE A 60 -3.04 5.21 4.33
N HIS A 61 -3.28 5.88 3.20
CA HIS A 61 -2.71 7.22 2.99
C HIS A 61 -3.26 8.20 4.03
N PRO A 62 -2.41 9.05 4.63
CA PRO A 62 -2.85 9.94 5.69
C PRO A 62 -3.99 10.87 5.29
N GLU A 63 -4.02 11.35 4.06
CA GLU A 63 -5.09 12.21 3.59
C GLU A 63 -6.45 11.52 3.52
N LEU A 64 -6.49 10.18 3.50
CA LEU A 64 -7.72 9.40 3.35
C LEU A 64 -8.27 8.88 4.68
N ILE A 65 -7.54 9.03 5.77
CA ILE A 65 -7.92 8.43 7.06
C ILE A 65 -9.27 8.96 7.55
N HIS A 66 -9.50 10.24 7.48
CA HIS A 66 -10.79 10.80 7.94
C HIS A 66 -11.96 10.29 7.11
N GLN A 67 -11.85 10.38 5.78
CA GLN A 67 -12.92 10.00 4.88
C GLN A 67 -13.23 8.51 4.93
N TYR A 68 -12.21 7.68 5.13
CA TYR A 68 -12.31 6.22 5.09
C TYR A 68 -12.03 5.58 6.45
N LYS A 69 -12.31 6.29 7.54
CA LYS A 69 -12.06 5.76 8.89
C LYS A 69 -12.80 4.46 9.20
N ASN A 70 -13.86 4.17 8.45
CA ASN A 70 -14.55 2.89 8.54
C ASN A 70 -13.68 1.70 8.11
N GLN A 71 -12.56 1.95 7.43
CA GLN A 71 -11.61 0.91 7.04
C GLN A 71 -10.49 0.70 8.07
N ILE A 72 -10.45 1.47 9.15
CA ILE A 72 -9.43 1.28 10.19
C ILE A 72 -9.46 -0.14 10.78
N PRO A 73 -10.63 -0.71 11.13
CA PRO A 73 -10.66 -2.10 11.58
C PRO A 73 -10.11 -3.09 10.56
N LEU A 74 -10.36 -2.86 9.28
CA LEU A 74 -9.80 -3.71 8.22
C LEU A 74 -8.29 -3.63 8.18
N MET A 75 -7.72 -2.43 8.38
CA MET A 75 -6.26 -2.27 8.45
C MET A 75 -5.66 -3.18 9.51
N TRP A 76 -6.27 -3.21 10.71
CA TRP A 76 -5.77 -4.05 11.81
C TRP A 76 -5.95 -5.53 11.52
N GLU A 77 -7.02 -5.89 10.85
CA GLU A 77 -7.27 -7.28 10.44
C GLU A 77 -6.22 -7.78 9.45
N LEU A 78 -5.82 -6.93 8.50
CA LEU A 78 -4.88 -7.30 7.44
C LEU A 78 -3.42 -7.18 7.86
N LEU A 79 -3.12 -6.41 8.88
CA LEU A 79 -1.75 -6.11 9.29
C LEU A 79 -0.90 -7.35 9.54
N PRO A 80 -1.39 -8.41 10.23
CA PRO A 80 -0.58 -9.61 10.45
C PRO A 80 -0.24 -10.38 9.17
N GLU A 81 -0.98 -10.16 8.09
CA GLU A 81 -0.81 -10.89 6.85
C GLU A 81 0.19 -10.26 5.89
N THR A 82 0.52 -8.99 6.09
CA THR A 82 1.38 -8.27 5.16
C THR A 82 2.85 -8.29 5.60
N ARG A 83 3.74 -8.30 4.62
CA ARG A 83 5.18 -8.12 4.87
C ARG A 83 5.62 -6.67 4.76
N TYR A 84 4.87 -5.88 4.01
CA TYR A 84 5.24 -4.51 3.68
C TYR A 84 4.10 -3.57 4.02
N ILE A 85 4.43 -2.42 4.59
CA ILE A 85 3.47 -1.38 4.95
C ILE A 85 3.79 -0.13 4.16
N GLY A 86 2.82 0.38 3.44
CA GLY A 86 2.90 1.59 2.66
C GLY A 86 1.75 1.66 1.65
N GLU A 87 1.20 2.79 1.42
CA GLU A 87 1.66 4.12 1.81
C GLU A 87 1.02 4.52 3.14
N VAL A 88 1.82 4.91 4.11
CA VAL A 88 1.36 5.36 5.43
C VAL A 88 2.20 6.57 5.86
N GLY A 89 1.74 7.30 6.84
CA GLY A 89 2.50 8.42 7.38
C GLY A 89 1.62 9.56 7.83
N LEU A 90 2.18 10.75 7.79
CA LEU A 90 1.53 11.98 8.22
C LEU A 90 1.60 13.00 7.07
N ASP A 91 0.50 13.70 6.84
CA ASP A 91 0.43 14.78 5.86
C ASP A 91 -0.39 15.92 6.46
N PHE A 92 0.29 16.99 6.86
CA PHE A 92 -0.31 18.12 7.53
C PHE A 92 -0.47 19.35 6.63
N VAL A 93 -0.50 19.17 5.31
CA VAL A 93 -0.84 20.24 4.38
C VAL A 93 -2.24 20.77 4.74
N ASP A 94 -3.19 19.88 4.95
CA ASP A 94 -4.47 20.20 5.56
C ASP A 94 -4.44 19.73 7.01
N LYS A 95 -4.47 20.68 7.96
CA LYS A 95 -4.35 20.39 9.38
C LYS A 95 -5.68 20.00 10.04
N THR A 96 -6.77 19.99 9.29
CA THR A 96 -8.11 19.75 9.83
C THR A 96 -8.22 18.41 10.56
N HIS A 97 -7.55 17.38 10.07
CA HIS A 97 -7.62 16.02 10.61
C HIS A 97 -6.31 15.53 11.20
N LYS A 98 -5.48 16.46 11.66
CA LYS A 98 -4.17 16.14 12.22
C LYS A 98 -4.25 15.15 13.38
N ALA A 99 -5.19 15.34 14.29
CA ALA A 99 -5.34 14.46 15.45
C ALA A 99 -5.67 13.02 15.04
N GLU A 100 -6.54 12.85 14.05
CA GLU A 100 -6.89 11.52 13.54
C GLU A 100 -5.70 10.83 12.87
N GLN A 101 -4.93 11.57 12.10
CA GLN A 101 -3.71 11.03 11.47
C GLN A 101 -2.69 10.59 12.51
N LEU A 102 -2.45 11.42 13.53
CA LEU A 102 -1.51 11.09 14.60
C LEU A 102 -1.97 9.87 15.39
N SER A 103 -3.25 9.79 15.72
CA SER A 103 -3.81 8.65 16.46
C SER A 103 -3.64 7.35 15.66
N PHE A 104 -3.99 7.37 14.40
CA PHE A 104 -3.86 6.20 13.54
C PHE A 104 -2.40 5.77 13.39
N PHE A 105 -1.51 6.71 13.09
CA PHE A 105 -0.11 6.40 12.85
C PHE A 105 0.59 5.89 14.11
N SER A 106 0.27 6.48 15.26
CA SER A 106 0.80 6.01 16.54
C SER A 106 0.38 4.57 16.85
N GLU A 107 -0.89 4.24 16.59
CA GLU A 107 -1.38 2.88 16.79
C GLU A 107 -0.76 1.90 15.79
N LEU A 108 -0.56 2.34 14.55
CA LEU A 108 0.11 1.51 13.54
C LEU A 108 1.52 1.14 13.98
N ILE A 109 2.29 2.12 14.47
CA ILE A 109 3.65 1.87 14.97
C ILE A 109 3.61 0.86 16.11
N GLU A 110 2.70 1.03 17.05
CA GLU A 110 2.58 0.13 18.19
C GLU A 110 2.24 -1.29 17.76
N ARG A 111 1.28 -1.44 16.85
CA ARG A 111 0.84 -2.75 16.36
C ARG A 111 1.87 -3.42 15.45
N SER A 112 2.79 -2.66 14.88
CA SER A 112 3.81 -3.19 13.96
C SER A 112 5.08 -3.71 14.66
N ARG A 113 5.14 -3.57 15.96
CA ARG A 113 6.29 -4.07 16.74
C ARG A 113 6.31 -5.58 16.83
#